data_090cf1608a51f1ce539ffe6680c2aa1b
#
_entry.id   090cf1608a51f1ce539ffe6680c2aa1b
#
_cell.length_a   1.000
_cell.length_b   1.000
_cell.length_c   1.000
_cell.angle_alpha   90.00
_cell.angle_beta   90.00
_cell.angle_gamma   90.00
#
_symmetry.space_group_name_H-M   'P 1'
#
loop_
_entity.id
_entity.type
_entity.pdbx_description
1 polymer ?
#
loop_
_entity_poly.entity_id
_entity_poly.type
_entity_poly.pdbx_seq_one_letter_code
_entity_poly.pdbx_strand_id
1 'polypeptide(L)'
;MLTTPWQEGAPSGVFEQWVVALEFQPAWSQGKCDEAVAQQLSGSFAATHLSVHGLWPNFEPAQHGGRHWPQYCVVAGSGGDNYTSCDPATGGRANGTICEIEPATWAAFNGTSSGTWPTHNPEYAFGDLAAHEWAKHGSCSGLTQEPYFALVEARALPLVSGTGGALVTSRVGGNASHAELAAAFGADVSGKKVSFSCSDECALSDVWFALDRATLAPIDCADPDSCVDKCAGGIHIIDWDKDGCH
;
A
#
# COMPACT_ATOMS: atom_id res chain seq x y z
N MET A 1 26.76 4.23 9.98
CA MET A 1 26.35 3.64 8.70
C MET A 1 25.98 2.20 8.94
N LEU A 2 24.73 1.83 8.68
CA LEU A 2 24.31 0.43 8.77
C LEU A 2 24.83 -0.26 7.50
N THR A 3 25.85 -1.08 7.65
CA THR A 3 26.54 -1.76 6.55
C THR A 3 25.90 -3.08 6.15
N THR A 4 24.85 -3.48 6.84
CA THR A 4 24.17 -4.75 6.57
C THR A 4 23.01 -4.57 5.62
N PRO A 5 23.01 -5.31 4.55
CA PRO A 5 22.00 -5.22 3.52
C PRO A 5 20.78 -6.09 3.85
N TRP A 6 20.16 -5.94 5.02
CA TRP A 6 18.93 -6.68 5.28
C TRP A 6 17.72 -5.91 4.78
N GLN A 7 16.91 -6.59 4.07
CA GLN A 7 15.58 -6.16 3.70
C GLN A 7 14.57 -6.92 4.56
N GLU A 8 14.75 -8.22 4.66
CA GLU A 8 13.97 -9.14 5.45
C GLU A 8 14.63 -9.42 6.80
N GLY A 9 13.84 -9.45 7.87
CA GLY A 9 14.36 -9.63 9.23
C GLY A 9 15.15 -8.43 9.77
N ALA A 10 14.96 -7.25 9.22
CA ALA A 10 15.57 -6.01 9.72
C ALA A 10 15.12 -5.73 11.16
N PRO A 11 15.92 -5.01 11.96
CA PRO A 11 15.45 -4.53 13.26
C PRO A 11 14.25 -3.58 13.08
N SER A 12 13.19 -3.79 13.88
CA SER A 12 12.05 -2.89 13.90
C SER A 12 12.43 -1.47 14.30
N GLY A 13 11.80 -0.48 13.71
CA GLY A 13 12.04 0.94 13.99
C GLY A 13 13.28 1.52 13.28
N VAL A 14 13.89 0.81 12.33
CA VAL A 14 15.06 1.29 11.58
C VAL A 14 14.66 1.54 10.12
N PHE A 15 14.39 2.80 9.80
CA PHE A 15 14.02 3.27 8.46
C PHE A 15 14.18 4.79 8.37
N GLU A 16 14.11 5.40 7.19
CA GLU A 16 14.35 6.83 6.97
C GLU A 16 13.09 7.63 6.67
N GLN A 17 12.11 7.03 6.01
CA GLN A 17 10.87 7.71 5.59
C GLN A 17 9.70 6.74 5.63
N TRP A 18 8.49 7.29 5.55
CA TRP A 18 7.28 6.50 5.32
C TRP A 18 6.84 6.61 3.86
N VAL A 19 6.28 5.55 3.33
CA VAL A 19 5.54 5.56 2.06
C VAL A 19 4.10 5.16 2.33
N VAL A 20 3.17 6.05 2.03
CA VAL A 20 1.74 5.73 1.94
C VAL A 20 1.48 5.16 0.57
N ALA A 21 0.97 3.96 0.48
CA ALA A 21 0.56 3.31 -0.76
C ALA A 21 -0.97 3.25 -0.83
N LEU A 22 -1.51 3.76 -1.92
CA LEU A 22 -2.90 3.56 -2.32
C LEU A 22 -2.91 2.66 -3.55
N GLU A 23 -3.90 1.79 -3.65
CA GLU A 23 -4.05 0.81 -4.71
C GLU A 23 -5.39 1.01 -5.43
N PHE A 24 -5.38 0.85 -6.75
CA PHE A 24 -6.59 0.76 -7.56
C PHE A 24 -6.86 -0.71 -7.90
N GLN A 25 -7.69 -1.34 -7.10
CA GLN A 25 -7.96 -2.79 -7.13
C GLN A 25 -8.36 -3.34 -8.50
N PRO A 26 -9.13 -2.63 -9.35
CA PRO A 26 -9.46 -3.13 -10.69
C PRO A 26 -8.24 -3.45 -11.54
N ALA A 27 -7.21 -2.61 -11.50
CA ALA A 27 -5.98 -2.85 -12.28
C ALA A 27 -5.18 -4.02 -11.76
N TRP A 28 -5.10 -4.16 -10.43
CA TRP A 28 -4.41 -5.29 -9.79
C TRP A 28 -5.13 -6.62 -10.05
N SER A 29 -6.46 -6.61 -10.07
CA SER A 29 -7.29 -7.79 -10.29
C SER A 29 -7.41 -8.19 -11.77
N GLN A 30 -7.06 -7.28 -12.69
CA GLN A 30 -7.09 -7.56 -14.12
C GLN A 30 -6.09 -8.68 -14.47
N GLY A 31 -6.58 -9.72 -15.12
CA GLY A 31 -5.78 -10.93 -15.41
C GLY A 31 -5.77 -12.00 -14.31
N LYS A 32 -6.36 -11.71 -13.14
CA LYS A 32 -6.54 -12.66 -12.04
C LYS A 32 -7.99 -13.12 -11.94
N CYS A 33 -8.65 -13.34 -13.04
CA CYS A 33 -10.08 -13.61 -13.18
C CYS A 33 -10.54 -14.87 -12.44
N ASP A 34 -10.31 -14.85 -11.14
CA ASP A 34 -10.87 -15.81 -10.24
C ASP A 34 -12.22 -15.25 -9.73
N GLU A 35 -13.22 -16.09 -9.70
CA GLU A 35 -14.59 -15.75 -9.38
C GLU A 35 -14.71 -15.05 -8.01
N ALA A 36 -13.85 -15.40 -7.06
CA ALA A 36 -13.81 -14.80 -5.74
C ALA A 36 -13.39 -13.32 -5.78
N VAL A 37 -12.42 -12.97 -6.61
CA VAL A 37 -11.98 -11.57 -6.81
C VAL A 37 -13.10 -10.75 -7.47
N ALA A 38 -13.72 -11.29 -8.52
CA ALA A 38 -14.81 -10.63 -9.23
C ALA A 38 -16.00 -10.36 -8.31
N GLN A 39 -16.38 -11.33 -7.47
CA GLN A 39 -17.47 -11.18 -6.50
C GLN A 39 -17.18 -10.13 -5.42
N GLN A 40 -15.93 -9.97 -5.03
CA GLN A 40 -15.53 -9.00 -4.00
C GLN A 40 -15.47 -7.57 -4.53
N LEU A 41 -15.07 -7.37 -5.77
CA LEU A 41 -14.94 -6.03 -6.34
C LEU A 41 -16.28 -5.45 -6.81
N SER A 42 -17.11 -6.26 -7.46
CA SER A 42 -18.38 -5.77 -8.02
C SER A 42 -19.25 -5.09 -6.97
N GLY A 43 -19.60 -3.82 -7.21
CA GLY A 43 -20.40 -3.01 -6.30
C GLY A 43 -19.69 -2.58 -5.01
N SER A 44 -18.41 -2.90 -4.83
CA SER A 44 -17.63 -2.46 -3.68
C SER A 44 -17.08 -1.02 -3.87
N PHE A 45 -16.66 -0.40 -2.77
CA PHE A 45 -15.94 0.88 -2.82
C PHE A 45 -14.68 0.78 -3.70
N ALA A 46 -13.92 -0.29 -3.55
CA ALA A 46 -12.66 -0.50 -4.27
C ALA A 46 -12.83 -0.72 -5.79
N ALA A 47 -14.04 -1.01 -6.27
CA ALA A 47 -14.31 -1.13 -7.71
C ALA A 47 -14.15 0.20 -8.47
N THR A 48 -14.33 1.34 -7.79
CA THR A 48 -14.35 2.66 -8.42
C THR A 48 -13.48 3.70 -7.73
N HIS A 49 -12.90 3.37 -6.57
CA HIS A 49 -12.10 4.28 -5.76
C HIS A 49 -10.73 3.66 -5.48
N LEU A 50 -9.75 4.52 -5.23
CA LEU A 50 -8.53 4.07 -4.60
C LEU A 50 -8.84 3.51 -3.22
N SER A 51 -8.14 2.47 -2.84
CA SER A 51 -8.17 1.87 -1.52
C SER A 51 -6.80 1.95 -0.85
N VAL A 52 -6.78 1.78 0.45
CA VAL A 52 -5.52 1.76 1.19
C VAL A 52 -4.80 0.44 0.89
N HIS A 53 -3.56 0.52 0.41
CA HIS A 53 -2.67 -0.63 0.34
C HIS A 53 -1.91 -0.77 1.65
N GLY A 54 -1.17 0.28 2.06
CA GLY A 54 -0.44 0.25 3.31
C GLY A 54 0.28 1.56 3.64
N LEU A 55 0.98 1.53 4.77
CA LEU A 55 1.93 2.55 5.20
C LEU A 55 3.27 1.87 5.51
N TRP A 56 4.25 2.09 4.66
CA TRP A 56 5.50 1.33 4.69
C TRP A 56 6.64 2.14 5.27
N PRO A 57 7.29 1.66 6.33
CA PRO A 57 8.65 2.08 6.65
C PRO A 57 9.54 1.86 5.42
N ASN A 58 10.25 2.89 4.98
CA ASN A 58 11.06 2.83 3.78
C ASN A 58 12.47 3.33 4.01
N PHE A 59 13.44 2.76 3.30
CA PHE A 59 14.81 3.25 3.24
C PHE A 59 14.93 4.32 2.16
N GLU A 60 15.86 5.23 2.33
CA GLU A 60 16.30 6.08 1.23
C GLU A 60 17.17 5.24 0.29
N PRO A 61 16.75 5.02 -0.98
CA PRO A 61 17.40 4.06 -1.88
C PRO A 61 18.91 4.30 -2.08
N ALA A 62 19.33 5.57 -2.07
CA ALA A 62 20.73 5.95 -2.21
C ALA A 62 21.60 5.48 -1.03
N GLN A 63 21.04 5.32 0.17
CA GLN A 63 21.76 4.94 1.36
C GLN A 63 21.84 3.43 1.57
N HIS A 64 20.94 2.68 0.99
CA HIS A 64 20.78 1.24 1.21
C HIS A 64 20.99 0.38 -0.04
N GLY A 65 21.81 0.83 -1.00
CA GLY A 65 22.20 0.03 -2.15
C GLY A 65 21.05 -0.38 -3.07
N GLY A 66 20.06 0.49 -3.24
CA GLY A 66 18.89 0.25 -4.08
C GLY A 66 17.75 -0.51 -3.38
N ARG A 67 17.85 -0.74 -2.08
CA ARG A 67 16.77 -1.34 -1.31
C ARG A 67 15.80 -0.26 -0.86
N HIS A 68 14.52 -0.54 -1.00
CA HIS A 68 13.49 0.45 -0.75
C HIS A 68 12.86 0.32 0.64
N TRP A 69 12.67 -0.90 1.16
CA TRP A 69 11.97 -1.11 2.44
C TRP A 69 12.51 -2.27 3.25
N PRO A 70 12.49 -2.16 4.60
CA PRO A 70 12.61 -3.32 5.49
C PRO A 70 11.30 -4.11 5.46
N GLN A 71 11.37 -5.43 5.66
CA GLN A 71 10.19 -6.28 5.72
C GLN A 71 10.34 -7.39 6.75
N TYR A 72 9.21 -7.86 7.30
CA TYR A 72 9.15 -8.93 8.28
C TYR A 72 10.16 -8.76 9.40
N CYS A 73 10.08 -7.61 10.07
CA CYS A 73 11.15 -7.17 10.99
C CYS A 73 11.20 -7.96 12.30
N VAL A 74 12.36 -7.94 12.91
CA VAL A 74 12.58 -8.48 14.25
C VAL A 74 12.28 -7.39 15.27
N VAL A 75 11.35 -7.65 16.19
CA VAL A 75 10.99 -6.73 17.29
C VAL A 75 11.89 -7.01 18.49
N ALA A 76 12.57 -5.99 18.98
CA ALA A 76 13.43 -6.13 20.15
C ALA A 76 12.62 -6.48 21.41
N GLY A 77 13.06 -7.48 22.16
CA GLY A 77 12.42 -7.87 23.42
C GLY A 77 11.27 -8.89 23.28
N SER A 78 10.96 -9.34 22.07
CA SER A 78 9.90 -10.33 21.81
C SER A 78 10.26 -11.79 22.14
N GLY A 79 11.35 -12.03 22.86
CA GLY A 79 11.74 -13.40 23.23
C GLY A 79 12.25 -14.27 22.07
N GLY A 80 12.53 -13.67 20.94
CA GLY A 80 12.94 -14.35 19.71
C GLY A 80 11.85 -14.38 18.63
N ASP A 81 10.68 -13.82 18.91
CA ASP A 81 9.65 -13.67 17.89
C ASP A 81 10.14 -12.70 16.82
N ASN A 82 10.16 -13.17 15.62
CA ASN A 82 10.43 -12.35 14.43
C ASN A 82 9.34 -12.59 13.40
N TYR A 83 9.00 -11.53 12.69
CA TYR A 83 7.94 -11.59 11.69
C TYR A 83 8.36 -12.29 10.40
N THR A 84 9.63 -12.75 10.28
CA THR A 84 10.07 -13.57 9.15
C THR A 84 9.29 -14.89 9.07
N SER A 85 8.80 -15.40 10.21
CA SER A 85 7.91 -16.56 10.26
C SER A 85 6.54 -16.30 9.60
N CYS A 86 6.19 -15.05 9.33
CA CYS A 86 4.94 -14.67 8.67
C CYS A 86 5.07 -14.60 7.15
N ASP A 87 6.30 -14.69 6.60
CA ASP A 87 6.51 -14.66 5.17
C ASP A 87 5.96 -15.93 4.50
N PRO A 88 5.00 -15.80 3.56
CA PRO A 88 4.46 -16.94 2.81
C PRO A 88 5.52 -17.73 2.03
N ALA A 89 6.58 -17.07 1.55
CA ALA A 89 7.64 -17.70 0.77
C ALA A 89 8.45 -18.71 1.60
N THR A 90 8.51 -18.53 2.92
CA THR A 90 9.19 -19.47 3.83
C THR A 90 8.29 -20.61 4.33
N GLY A 91 7.06 -20.70 3.84
CA GLY A 91 6.06 -21.67 4.30
C GLY A 91 5.44 -21.31 5.66
N GLY A 92 5.73 -20.10 6.14
CA GLY A 92 5.33 -19.60 7.43
C GLY A 92 3.93 -19.02 7.45
N ARG A 93 2.92 -19.89 7.54
CA ARG A 93 1.80 -19.57 8.44
C ARG A 93 2.21 -20.12 9.79
N ALA A 94 2.93 -19.34 10.57
CA ALA A 94 3.09 -19.69 11.97
C ALA A 94 1.68 -19.82 12.55
N ASN A 95 1.38 -20.96 13.16
CA ASN A 95 0.25 -21.13 14.06
C ASN A 95 0.49 -20.27 15.32
N GLY A 96 0.71 -19.00 15.13
CA GLY A 96 1.07 -18.06 16.17
C GLY A 96 0.51 -16.70 15.80
N THR A 97 -0.12 -16.12 16.76
CA THR A 97 -0.89 -14.88 16.74
C THR A 97 -0.14 -13.63 16.30
N ILE A 98 1.20 -13.66 16.13
CA ILE A 98 1.97 -12.45 15.75
C ILE A 98 1.71 -12.00 14.30
N CYS A 99 1.36 -12.94 13.42
CA CYS A 99 1.09 -12.64 12.01
C CYS A 99 -0.34 -12.10 11.77
N GLU A 100 -1.18 -12.14 12.80
CA GLU A 100 -2.57 -11.73 12.73
C GLU A 100 -2.76 -10.34 13.35
N ILE A 101 -3.83 -9.67 12.98
CA ILE A 101 -4.25 -8.46 13.67
C ILE A 101 -4.95 -8.86 14.97
N GLU A 102 -4.53 -8.23 16.07
CA GLU A 102 -5.18 -8.44 17.37
C GLU A 102 -6.67 -8.10 17.29
N PRO A 103 -7.57 -8.93 17.88
CA PRO A 103 -9.01 -8.69 17.78
C PRO A 103 -9.45 -7.30 18.25
N ALA A 104 -8.79 -6.74 19.25
CA ALA A 104 -9.09 -5.40 19.75
C ALA A 104 -8.71 -4.32 18.73
N THR A 105 -7.54 -4.45 18.10
CA THR A 105 -7.08 -3.56 17.03
C THR A 105 -8.01 -3.66 15.83
N TRP A 106 -8.36 -4.89 15.43
CA TRP A 106 -9.29 -5.12 14.33
C TRP A 106 -10.66 -4.48 14.59
N ALA A 107 -11.22 -4.64 15.81
CA ALA A 107 -12.49 -4.04 16.17
C ALA A 107 -12.45 -2.51 16.15
N ALA A 108 -11.33 -1.91 16.55
CA ALA A 108 -11.16 -0.46 16.57
C ALA A 108 -11.12 0.11 15.14
N PHE A 109 -10.35 -0.51 14.24
CA PHE A 109 -10.12 0.09 12.92
C PHE A 109 -11.14 -0.36 11.85
N ASN A 110 -11.70 -1.57 11.92
CA ASN A 110 -12.69 -2.06 10.96
C ASN A 110 -14.00 -1.23 10.94
N GLY A 111 -14.31 -0.57 12.05
CA GLY A 111 -15.46 0.34 12.15
C GLY A 111 -15.26 1.68 11.41
N THR A 112 -14.02 2.12 11.23
CA THR A 112 -13.67 3.40 10.61
C THR A 112 -13.26 3.26 9.16
N SER A 113 -12.68 2.12 8.79
CA SER A 113 -12.05 1.89 7.47
C SER A 113 -12.85 0.96 6.58
N SER A 114 -14.07 0.56 6.96
CA SER A 114 -14.86 -0.39 6.18
C SER A 114 -15.06 0.10 4.75
N GLY A 115 -14.54 -0.67 3.79
CA GLY A 115 -14.59 -0.36 2.37
C GLY A 115 -13.34 0.33 1.81
N THR A 116 -12.49 0.95 2.63
CA THR A 116 -11.25 1.60 2.19
C THR A 116 -10.02 0.69 2.28
N TRP A 117 -10.12 -0.39 3.06
CA TRP A 117 -9.18 -1.51 3.05
C TRP A 117 -9.83 -2.70 2.37
N PRO A 118 -9.21 -3.28 1.32
CA PRO A 118 -9.69 -4.55 0.76
C PRO A 118 -9.48 -5.66 1.80
N THR A 119 -10.57 -6.23 2.27
CA THR A 119 -10.53 -7.23 3.35
C THR A 119 -10.11 -8.61 2.90
N HIS A 120 -10.18 -8.89 1.60
CA HIS A 120 -9.80 -10.17 1.04
C HIS A 120 -8.96 -10.00 -0.22
N ASN A 121 -7.69 -10.36 -0.11
CA ASN A 121 -6.87 -10.59 -1.27
C ASN A 121 -6.47 -12.06 -1.29
N PRO A 122 -6.98 -12.88 -2.22
CA PRO A 122 -6.71 -14.32 -2.27
C PRO A 122 -5.23 -14.67 -2.49
N GLU A 123 -4.43 -13.71 -2.96
CA GLU A 123 -2.97 -13.91 -3.12
C GLU A 123 -2.22 -13.84 -1.79
N TYR A 124 -2.77 -13.16 -0.79
CA TYR A 124 -2.10 -13.09 0.49
C TYR A 124 -2.41 -14.33 1.32
N ALA A 125 -1.35 -14.96 1.83
CA ALA A 125 -1.43 -16.17 2.64
C ALA A 125 -2.35 -16.03 3.87
N PHE A 126 -2.64 -14.79 4.24
CA PHE A 126 -3.49 -14.44 5.38
C PHE A 126 -4.96 -14.20 4.99
N GLY A 127 -5.27 -14.14 3.68
CA GLY A 127 -6.62 -13.81 3.21
C GLY A 127 -7.09 -12.41 3.60
N ASP A 128 -6.15 -11.54 4.02
CA ASP A 128 -6.42 -10.22 4.58
C ASP A 128 -5.23 -9.31 4.29
N LEU A 129 -5.43 -8.29 3.46
CA LEU A 129 -4.38 -7.35 3.10
C LEU A 129 -3.83 -6.61 4.32
N ALA A 130 -4.68 -6.22 5.25
CA ALA A 130 -4.24 -5.50 6.43
C ALA A 130 -3.33 -6.35 7.33
N ALA A 131 -3.62 -7.65 7.49
CA ALA A 131 -2.76 -8.57 8.24
C ALA A 131 -1.41 -8.79 7.53
N HIS A 132 -1.42 -8.90 6.19
CA HIS A 132 -0.20 -8.94 5.40
C HIS A 132 0.64 -7.67 5.59
N GLU A 133 0.02 -6.50 5.46
CA GLU A 133 0.68 -5.20 5.61
C GLU A 133 1.24 -4.99 7.01
N TRP A 134 0.53 -5.45 8.05
CA TRP A 134 1.07 -5.45 9.40
C TRP A 134 2.32 -6.33 9.50
N ALA A 135 2.22 -7.59 9.11
CA ALA A 135 3.32 -8.54 9.27
C ALA A 135 4.56 -8.11 8.48
N LYS A 136 4.37 -7.67 7.24
CA LYS A 136 5.46 -7.33 6.31
C LYS A 136 6.07 -5.96 6.60
N HIS A 137 5.24 -4.95 6.78
CA HIS A 137 5.66 -3.55 6.87
C HIS A 137 5.45 -2.95 8.26
N GLY A 138 4.27 -3.14 8.86
CA GLY A 138 3.94 -2.61 10.17
C GLY A 138 4.89 -3.07 11.25
N SER A 139 5.31 -4.34 11.21
CA SER A 139 6.33 -4.90 12.11
C SER A 139 7.65 -4.10 12.11
N CYS A 140 7.94 -3.41 11.02
CA CYS A 140 9.15 -2.63 10.83
C CYS A 140 9.04 -1.19 11.36
N SER A 141 7.85 -0.76 11.75
CA SER A 141 7.55 0.62 12.14
C SER A 141 8.14 1.04 13.50
N GLY A 142 8.41 0.08 14.38
CA GLY A 142 8.70 0.33 15.81
C GLY A 142 7.46 0.62 16.64
N LEU A 143 6.27 0.57 16.04
CA LEU A 143 4.99 0.76 16.71
C LEU A 143 4.35 -0.59 17.05
N THR A 144 3.40 -0.59 17.98
CA THR A 144 2.45 -1.69 18.14
C THR A 144 1.31 -1.57 17.13
N GLN A 145 0.47 -2.60 17.03
CA GLN A 145 -0.57 -2.67 15.98
C GLN A 145 -1.52 -1.47 16.00
N GLU A 146 -2.12 -1.17 17.15
CA GLU A 146 -3.11 -0.09 17.26
C GLU A 146 -2.57 1.28 16.80
N PRO A 147 -1.42 1.81 17.32
CA PRO A 147 -0.84 3.04 16.80
C PRO A 147 -0.44 2.99 15.34
N TYR A 148 0.00 1.82 14.83
CA TYR A 148 0.33 1.68 13.43
C TYR A 148 -0.91 1.86 12.55
N PHE A 149 -2.01 1.14 12.81
CA PHE A 149 -3.24 1.26 12.04
C PHE A 149 -3.89 2.63 12.16
N ALA A 150 -3.86 3.24 13.35
CA ALA A 150 -4.32 4.62 13.52
C ALA A 150 -3.51 5.60 12.66
N LEU A 151 -2.20 5.38 12.52
CA LEU A 151 -1.35 6.20 11.66
C LEU A 151 -1.67 5.97 10.17
N VAL A 152 -1.89 4.72 9.76
CA VAL A 152 -2.32 4.38 8.38
C VAL A 152 -3.59 5.15 8.02
N GLU A 153 -4.63 5.05 8.85
CA GLU A 153 -5.89 5.74 8.63
C GLU A 153 -5.70 7.26 8.54
N ALA A 154 -4.99 7.84 9.50
CA ALA A 154 -4.76 9.28 9.55
C ALA A 154 -4.01 9.82 8.33
N ARG A 155 -3.20 9.01 7.65
CA ARG A 155 -2.38 9.44 6.51
C ARG A 155 -2.95 9.01 5.16
N ALA A 156 -3.59 7.85 5.06
CA ALA A 156 -4.10 7.33 3.80
C ALA A 156 -5.53 7.79 3.48
N LEU A 157 -6.45 7.81 4.46
CA LEU A 157 -7.85 8.15 4.18
C LEU A 157 -8.06 9.56 3.60
N PRO A 158 -7.36 10.62 4.05
CA PRO A 158 -7.47 11.93 3.43
C PRO A 158 -7.04 11.93 1.95
N LEU A 159 -6.08 11.08 1.57
CA LEU A 159 -5.61 10.98 0.17
C LEU A 159 -6.60 10.19 -0.71
N VAL A 160 -7.24 9.16 -0.15
CA VAL A 160 -8.30 8.41 -0.85
C VAL A 160 -9.45 9.34 -1.24
N SER A 161 -9.85 10.23 -0.34
CA SER A 161 -10.96 11.18 -0.54
C SER A 161 -10.52 12.56 -1.02
N GLY A 162 -9.23 12.77 -1.25
CA GLY A 162 -8.64 14.03 -1.70
C GLY A 162 -8.91 14.35 -3.16
N THR A 163 -8.26 15.40 -3.65
CA THR A 163 -8.40 15.88 -5.04
C THR A 163 -7.97 14.81 -6.04
N GLY A 164 -6.86 14.10 -5.75
CA GLY A 164 -6.35 13.02 -6.59
C GLY A 164 -7.29 11.82 -6.61
N GLY A 165 -7.76 11.38 -5.45
CA GLY A 165 -8.71 10.27 -5.34
C GLY A 165 -10.04 10.57 -6.05
N ALA A 166 -10.58 11.79 -5.90
CA ALA A 166 -11.77 12.25 -6.61
C ALA A 166 -11.57 12.28 -8.13
N LEU A 167 -10.38 12.69 -8.60
CA LEU A 167 -10.05 12.64 -10.03
C LEU A 167 -10.07 11.19 -10.54
N VAL A 168 -9.40 10.24 -9.86
CA VAL A 168 -9.41 8.82 -10.25
C VAL A 168 -10.84 8.32 -10.37
N THR A 169 -11.67 8.51 -9.34
CA THR A 169 -13.07 8.08 -9.35
C THR A 169 -13.86 8.67 -10.53
N SER A 170 -13.63 9.95 -10.85
CA SER A 170 -14.32 10.64 -11.96
C SER A 170 -13.89 10.15 -13.36
N ARG A 171 -12.78 9.44 -13.45
CA ARG A 171 -12.17 8.93 -14.68
C ARG A 171 -12.35 7.43 -14.88
N VAL A 172 -13.07 6.74 -14.01
CA VAL A 172 -13.36 5.31 -14.16
C VAL A 172 -13.98 5.04 -15.53
N GLY A 173 -13.44 4.08 -16.27
CA GLY A 173 -13.78 3.75 -17.66
C GLY A 173 -13.20 4.71 -18.70
N GLY A 174 -12.26 5.57 -18.30
CA GLY A 174 -11.62 6.54 -19.19
C GLY A 174 -10.12 6.66 -18.91
N ASN A 175 -9.54 7.76 -19.39
CA ASN A 175 -8.12 8.03 -19.23
C ASN A 175 -7.88 9.34 -18.45
N ALA A 176 -6.75 9.40 -17.76
CA ALA A 176 -6.17 10.62 -17.23
C ALA A 176 -4.74 10.75 -17.76
N SER A 177 -4.27 11.97 -17.98
CA SER A 177 -2.85 12.17 -18.25
C SER A 177 -2.04 12.09 -16.96
N HIS A 178 -0.76 11.69 -17.07
CA HIS A 178 0.16 11.73 -15.94
C HIS A 178 0.20 13.12 -15.27
N ALA A 179 0.18 14.19 -16.07
CA ALA A 179 0.23 15.56 -15.56
C ALA A 179 -1.04 15.94 -14.75
N GLU A 180 -2.23 15.49 -15.18
CA GLU A 180 -3.48 15.70 -14.42
C GLU A 180 -3.43 14.99 -13.07
N LEU A 181 -3.01 13.72 -13.05
CA LEU A 181 -2.87 12.94 -11.82
C LEU A 181 -1.81 13.59 -10.90
N ALA A 182 -0.63 13.91 -11.42
CA ALA A 182 0.44 14.54 -10.64
C ALA A 182 0.02 15.89 -10.04
N ALA A 183 -0.73 16.70 -10.77
CA ALA A 183 -1.24 17.97 -10.27
C ALA A 183 -2.31 17.77 -9.17
N ALA A 184 -3.24 16.83 -9.37
CA ALA A 184 -4.32 16.58 -8.43
C ALA A 184 -3.79 16.00 -7.11
N PHE A 185 -2.97 14.97 -7.16
CA PHE A 185 -2.35 14.39 -5.97
C PHE A 185 -1.31 15.30 -5.34
N GLY A 186 -0.55 16.06 -6.14
CA GLY A 186 0.37 17.08 -5.64
C GLY A 186 -0.34 18.14 -4.78
N ALA A 187 -1.57 18.52 -5.13
CA ALA A 187 -2.37 19.44 -4.32
C ALA A 187 -2.68 18.85 -2.93
N ASP A 188 -2.92 17.54 -2.84
CA ASP A 188 -3.21 16.85 -1.57
C ASP A 188 -1.96 16.74 -0.65
N VAL A 189 -0.76 16.84 -1.22
CA VAL A 189 0.52 16.71 -0.49
C VAL A 189 1.41 17.96 -0.57
N SER A 190 0.79 19.13 -0.61
CA SER A 190 1.49 20.43 -0.56
C SER A 190 2.50 20.64 -1.69
N GLY A 191 2.20 20.16 -2.89
CA GLY A 191 3.02 20.30 -4.09
C GLY A 191 4.20 19.33 -4.18
N LYS A 192 4.25 18.31 -3.33
CA LYS A 192 5.28 17.29 -3.36
C LYS A 192 5.08 16.31 -4.51
N LYS A 193 6.20 15.74 -4.98
CA LYS A 193 6.19 14.71 -6.01
C LYS A 193 5.51 13.44 -5.49
N VAL A 194 4.64 12.88 -6.31
CA VAL A 194 3.94 11.61 -6.11
C VAL A 194 4.44 10.63 -7.17
N SER A 195 4.51 9.35 -6.87
CA SER A 195 4.87 8.30 -7.83
C SER A 195 3.67 7.45 -8.18
N PHE A 196 3.57 7.04 -9.44
CA PHE A 196 2.50 6.20 -9.96
C PHE A 196 3.04 4.88 -10.47
N SER A 197 2.30 3.81 -10.21
CA SER A 197 2.53 2.51 -10.81
C SER A 197 1.43 2.19 -11.81
N CYS A 198 1.84 1.73 -12.99
CA CYS A 198 0.93 1.31 -14.05
C CYS A 198 1.27 -0.09 -14.54
N SER A 199 0.23 -0.84 -14.94
CA SER A 199 0.39 -2.10 -15.65
C SER A 199 1.06 -1.89 -17.03
N ASP A 200 1.39 -2.98 -17.71
CA ASP A 200 1.96 -2.90 -19.07
C ASP A 200 0.95 -2.35 -20.09
N GLU A 201 -0.35 -2.45 -19.80
CA GLU A 201 -1.46 -1.86 -20.59
C GLU A 201 -1.79 -0.43 -20.16
N CYS A 202 -0.93 0.21 -19.37
CA CYS A 202 -1.14 1.56 -18.85
C CYS A 202 -2.37 1.74 -17.95
N ALA A 203 -2.80 0.71 -17.26
CA ALA A 203 -3.80 0.86 -16.22
C ALA A 203 -3.15 1.33 -14.91
N LEU A 204 -3.72 2.33 -14.24
CA LEU A 204 -3.27 2.79 -12.93
C LEU A 204 -3.43 1.67 -11.90
N SER A 205 -2.34 1.26 -11.26
CA SER A 205 -2.37 0.25 -10.19
C SER A 205 -2.17 0.86 -8.81
N ASP A 206 -1.16 1.73 -8.65
CA ASP A 206 -0.84 2.29 -7.33
C ASP A 206 -0.49 3.78 -7.41
N VAL A 207 -0.65 4.45 -6.28
CA VAL A 207 -0.20 5.83 -6.03
C VAL A 207 0.58 5.86 -4.72
N TRP A 208 1.83 6.33 -4.77
CA TRP A 208 2.74 6.34 -3.63
C TRP A 208 3.14 7.75 -3.22
N PHE A 209 3.09 8.00 -1.91
CA PHE A 209 3.41 9.28 -1.30
C PHE A 209 4.48 9.07 -0.23
N ALA A 210 5.49 9.93 -0.21
CA ALA A 210 6.51 9.86 0.82
C ALA A 210 6.25 10.89 1.94
N LEU A 211 6.50 10.46 3.19
CA LEU A 211 6.40 11.32 4.36
C LEU A 211 7.72 11.27 5.14
N ASP A 212 8.13 12.42 5.67
CA ASP A 212 9.25 12.50 6.60
C ASP A 212 8.98 11.64 7.84
N ARG A 213 9.95 10.85 8.24
CA ARG A 213 9.81 9.90 9.33
C ARG A 213 9.38 10.52 10.64
N ALA A 214 9.96 11.67 11.00
CA ALA A 214 9.78 12.27 12.31
C ALA A 214 8.57 13.19 12.38
N THR A 215 8.36 13.99 11.34
CA THR A 215 7.32 15.02 11.30
C THR A 215 6.04 14.56 10.63
N LEU A 216 6.11 13.47 9.86
CA LEU A 216 5.03 12.97 9.00
C LEU A 216 4.55 14.01 7.96
N ALA A 217 5.36 15.03 7.69
CA ALA A 217 5.09 15.98 6.64
C ALA A 217 5.37 15.35 5.27
N PRO A 218 4.58 15.70 4.23
CA PRO A 218 4.86 15.22 2.88
C PRO A 218 6.25 15.67 2.40
N ILE A 219 6.97 14.74 1.77
CA ILE A 219 8.24 14.96 1.07
C ILE A 219 8.13 14.44 -0.36
N ASP A 220 9.10 14.76 -1.22
CA ASP A 220 9.10 14.24 -2.57
C ASP A 220 9.30 12.71 -2.59
N CYS A 221 8.41 12.00 -3.26
CA CYS A 221 8.52 10.55 -3.42
C CYS A 221 9.66 10.24 -4.40
N ALA A 222 10.65 9.47 -3.94
CA ALA A 222 11.81 9.05 -4.74
C ALA A 222 11.59 7.71 -5.45
N ASP A 223 10.49 7.02 -5.16
CA ASP A 223 10.17 5.74 -5.78
C ASP A 223 9.96 5.87 -7.29
N PRO A 224 10.28 4.82 -8.07
CA PRO A 224 10.12 4.86 -9.52
C PRO A 224 8.68 5.10 -9.94
N ASP A 225 8.49 6.00 -10.90
CA ASP A 225 7.21 6.26 -11.54
C ASP A 225 7.15 5.48 -12.87
N SER A 226 6.46 4.36 -12.86
CA SER A 226 6.40 3.50 -14.05
C SER A 226 5.42 3.99 -15.11
N CYS A 227 4.58 4.97 -14.78
CA CYS A 227 3.59 5.50 -15.72
C CYS A 227 4.18 6.57 -16.64
N VAL A 228 5.19 7.33 -16.18
CA VAL A 228 5.69 8.53 -16.86
C VAL A 228 6.25 8.23 -18.25
N ASP A 229 7.01 7.14 -18.39
CA ASP A 229 7.68 6.80 -19.64
C ASP A 229 6.87 5.82 -20.51
N LYS A 230 6.04 4.98 -19.87
CA LYS A 230 5.26 3.93 -20.57
C LYS A 230 3.97 4.45 -21.16
N CYS A 231 3.30 5.41 -20.50
CA CYS A 231 1.91 5.72 -20.73
C CYS A 231 1.68 7.11 -21.38
N ALA A 232 2.51 7.46 -22.36
CA ALA A 232 2.41 8.74 -23.08
C ALA A 232 1.04 8.99 -23.73
N GLY A 233 0.26 7.93 -24.01
CA GLY A 233 -1.10 8.01 -24.55
C GLY A 233 -2.20 8.25 -23.50
N GLY A 234 -1.84 8.27 -22.23
CA GLY A 234 -2.74 8.40 -21.09
C GLY A 234 -2.73 7.16 -20.21
N ILE A 235 -3.12 7.37 -18.96
CA ILE A 235 -3.22 6.33 -17.92
C ILE A 235 -4.68 5.92 -17.85
N HIS A 236 -4.96 4.64 -18.08
CA HIS A 236 -6.32 4.09 -18.07
C HIS A 236 -6.78 3.86 -16.63
N ILE A 237 -7.99 4.31 -16.32
CA ILE A 237 -8.66 4.03 -15.05
C ILE A 237 -9.75 3.00 -15.32
N ILE A 238 -9.48 1.75 -15.00
CA ILE A 238 -10.33 0.60 -15.34
C ILE A 238 -11.74 0.76 -14.76
N ASP A 239 -12.76 0.48 -15.57
CA ASP A 239 -14.12 0.24 -15.10
C ASP A 239 -14.30 -1.28 -14.90
N TRP A 240 -14.31 -1.72 -13.63
CA TRP A 240 -14.37 -3.15 -13.32
C TRP A 240 -15.58 -3.85 -13.92
N ASP A 241 -16.73 -3.18 -13.94
CA ASP A 241 -17.97 -3.75 -14.45
C ASP A 241 -17.99 -3.87 -16.00
N LYS A 242 -17.06 -3.19 -16.71
CA LYS A 242 -16.96 -3.27 -18.18
C LYS A 242 -15.67 -3.95 -18.65
N ASP A 243 -14.56 -3.63 -17.99
CA ASP A 243 -13.21 -3.99 -18.43
C ASP A 243 -12.63 -5.15 -17.57
N GLY A 244 -13.33 -5.53 -16.51
CA GLY A 244 -12.95 -6.60 -15.60
C GLY A 244 -13.12 -8.00 -16.20
N CYS A 245 -12.99 -8.99 -15.37
CA CYS A 245 -13.10 -10.40 -15.74
C CYS A 245 -14.54 -10.77 -16.14
N HIS A 246 -14.77 -10.97 -17.42
CA HIS A 246 -16.03 -11.50 -17.99
C HIS A 246 -15.81 -12.85 -18.65
#